data_d80db5d252117929f8af2eb9b23be217
#
_entry.id   d80db5d252117929f8af2eb9b23be217
#
_cell.length_a   1.000
_cell.length_b   1.000
_cell.length_c   1.000
_cell.angle_alpha   90.00
_cell.angle_beta   90.00
_cell.angle_gamma   90.00
#
_symmetry.space_group_name_H-M   'P 1'
#
loop_
_entity.id
_entity.type
_entity.pdbx_description
1 polymer ?
#
loop_
_entity_poly.entity_id
_entity_poly.type
_entity_poly.pdbx_seq_one_letter_code
_entity_poly.pdbx_strand_id
1 'polypeptide(L)'
;MTIQHLTPSDYITTKWSGGLTTQLGIAPASAVYADRDFLWRLSSATVEDAESDFTALPDYERLISTLEGTIELNHNGGEKLTLNPYEVHRFDGGDDTHSWGRCRDFNLMLRKGKCEGKMRGEHLAALEHKTVHGCEGMTLIYCGAGEVHVICLLYTSPSPR
;
A
#
# COMPACT_ATOMS: atom_id res chain seq x y z
N MET A 1 -2.14 2.34 22.98
CA MET A 1 -2.48 2.27 21.53
C MET A 1 -2.93 3.66 21.09
N THR A 2 -2.38 4.20 20.02
CA THR A 2 -2.75 5.50 19.46
C THR A 2 -3.47 5.27 18.15
N ILE A 3 -4.63 5.89 17.96
CA ILE A 3 -5.36 5.89 16.69
C ILE A 3 -5.14 7.25 16.04
N GLN A 4 -4.75 7.24 14.77
CA GLN A 4 -4.64 8.43 13.95
C GLN A 4 -5.56 8.29 12.76
N HIS A 5 -6.40 9.28 12.52
CA HIS A 5 -7.22 9.38 11.33
C HIS A 5 -6.54 10.35 10.36
N LEU A 6 -6.12 9.83 9.22
CA LEU A 6 -5.51 10.62 8.16
C LEU A 6 -6.57 11.00 7.13
N THR A 7 -6.48 12.21 6.65
CA THR A 7 -7.38 12.81 5.65
C THR A 7 -6.58 13.25 4.42
N PRO A 8 -7.20 13.61 3.30
CA PRO A 8 -6.48 14.10 2.13
C PRO A 8 -5.55 15.28 2.39
N SER A 9 -5.80 16.08 3.44
CA SER A 9 -4.91 17.19 3.83
C SER A 9 -3.59 16.74 4.47
N ASP A 10 -3.51 15.48 4.91
CA ASP A 10 -2.31 14.88 5.50
C ASP A 10 -1.42 14.21 4.46
N TYR A 11 -1.90 14.09 3.21
CA TYR A 11 -1.22 13.40 2.14
C TYR A 11 -0.31 14.33 1.34
N ILE A 12 0.75 13.76 0.78
CA ILE A 12 1.67 14.48 -0.10
C ILE A 12 1.51 13.94 -1.51
N THR A 13 1.02 14.77 -2.42
CA THR A 13 0.85 14.40 -3.84
C THR A 13 1.95 15.03 -4.67
N THR A 14 2.60 14.21 -5.48
CA THR A 14 3.63 14.60 -6.43
C THR A 14 3.25 14.16 -7.84
N LYS A 15 3.62 14.96 -8.83
CA LYS A 15 3.42 14.64 -10.25
C LYS A 15 4.68 13.98 -10.80
N TRP A 16 4.47 12.96 -11.64
CA TRP A 16 5.51 12.32 -12.44
C TRP A 16 5.06 12.22 -13.91
N SER A 17 5.87 11.70 -14.79
CA SER A 17 5.58 11.67 -16.24
C SER A 17 4.29 10.93 -16.59
N GLY A 18 4.00 9.83 -15.92
CA GLY A 18 2.85 8.95 -16.18
C GLY A 18 1.63 9.16 -15.29
N GLY A 19 1.59 10.24 -14.45
CA GLY A 19 0.45 10.50 -13.59
C GLY A 19 0.77 11.21 -12.27
N LEU A 20 0.04 10.86 -11.24
CA LEU A 20 0.20 11.42 -9.88
C LEU A 20 0.50 10.30 -8.88
N THR A 21 1.36 10.58 -7.91
CA THR A 21 1.56 9.72 -6.75
C THR A 21 1.20 10.45 -5.47
N THR A 22 0.31 9.88 -4.68
CA THR A 22 -0.09 10.38 -3.37
C THR A 22 0.53 9.50 -2.29
N GLN A 23 1.42 10.06 -1.48
CA GLN A 23 1.96 9.40 -0.31
C GLN A 23 0.95 9.48 0.82
N LEU A 24 0.50 8.33 1.30
CA LEU A 24 -0.47 8.17 2.38
C LEU A 24 0.22 8.07 3.74
N GLY A 25 1.44 7.56 3.76
CA GLY A 25 2.26 7.48 4.95
C GLY A 25 3.67 7.00 4.66
N ILE A 26 4.58 7.33 5.56
CA ILE A 26 5.99 6.94 5.51
C ILE A 26 6.54 6.84 6.95
N ALA A 27 7.49 5.98 7.20
CA ALA A 27 8.18 5.90 8.49
C ALA A 27 9.71 5.86 8.32
N PRO A 28 10.43 6.58 9.19
CA PRO A 28 9.94 7.56 10.16
C PRO A 28 9.23 8.73 9.46
N ALA A 29 8.39 9.48 10.20
CA ALA A 29 7.61 10.58 9.61
C ALA A 29 8.46 11.70 8.99
N SER A 30 9.73 11.79 9.39
CA SER A 30 10.72 12.73 8.84
C SER A 30 11.41 12.22 7.58
N ALA A 31 11.18 10.97 7.17
CA ALA A 31 11.82 10.40 5.99
C ALA A 31 11.34 11.06 4.70
N VAL A 32 12.25 11.21 3.76
CA VAL A 32 11.96 11.71 2.42
C VAL A 32 12.11 10.57 1.42
N TYR A 33 11.10 10.36 0.58
CA TYR A 33 11.12 9.26 -0.39
C TYR A 33 12.35 9.28 -1.30
N ALA A 34 12.81 10.46 -1.70
CA ALA A 34 13.96 10.61 -2.59
C ALA A 34 15.27 10.10 -1.99
N ASP A 35 15.42 10.15 -0.68
CA ASP A 35 16.64 9.73 0.02
C ASP A 35 16.78 8.21 0.12
N ARG A 36 15.70 7.48 -0.18
CA ARG A 36 15.67 6.01 -0.11
C ARG A 36 16.08 5.45 1.23
N ASP A 37 15.81 6.18 2.32
CA ASP A 37 16.11 5.80 3.70
C ASP A 37 14.87 5.84 4.60
N PHE A 38 13.89 5.03 4.26
CA PHE A 38 12.66 4.87 5.04
C PHE A 38 12.45 3.40 5.42
N LEU A 39 11.69 3.13 6.48
CA LEU A 39 11.36 1.78 6.92
C LEU A 39 10.22 1.21 6.08
N TRP A 40 9.15 1.97 5.94
CA TRP A 40 8.03 1.63 5.07
C TRP A 40 7.42 2.89 4.46
N ARG A 41 6.79 2.73 3.30
CA ARG A 41 6.01 3.77 2.64
C ARG A 41 4.77 3.19 2.02
N LEU A 42 3.64 3.83 2.27
CA LEU A 42 2.36 3.54 1.64
C LEU A 42 2.00 4.69 0.69
N SER A 43 1.65 4.36 -0.53
CA SER A 43 1.25 5.34 -1.54
C SER A 43 0.22 4.77 -2.50
N SER A 44 -0.50 5.67 -3.17
CA SER A 44 -1.38 5.36 -4.30
C SER A 44 -0.96 6.23 -5.47
N ALA A 45 -0.90 5.65 -6.67
CA ALA A 45 -0.60 6.40 -7.88
C ALA A 45 -1.69 6.19 -8.95
N THR A 46 -1.97 7.26 -9.69
CA THR A 46 -2.68 7.14 -10.97
C THR A 46 -1.64 6.91 -12.06
N VAL A 47 -1.88 5.89 -12.90
CA VAL A 47 -1.07 5.56 -14.07
C VAL A 47 -1.94 5.81 -15.29
N GLU A 48 -1.62 6.87 -16.04
CA GLU A 48 -2.38 7.32 -17.21
C GLU A 48 -1.78 6.81 -18.51
N ASP A 49 -0.51 6.41 -18.49
CA ASP A 49 0.17 5.80 -19.63
C ASP A 49 -0.28 4.35 -19.83
N ALA A 50 -0.22 3.88 -21.09
CA ALA A 50 -0.59 2.52 -21.42
C ALA A 50 0.40 1.47 -20.89
N GLU A 51 1.64 1.89 -20.65
CA GLU A 51 2.71 1.08 -20.09
C GLU A 51 3.68 1.95 -19.30
N SER A 52 4.35 1.39 -18.31
CA SER A 52 5.35 2.10 -17.50
C SER A 52 6.35 1.16 -16.86
N ASP A 53 7.57 1.66 -16.63
CA ASP A 53 8.60 0.98 -15.86
C ASP A 53 8.56 1.42 -14.40
N PHE A 54 8.75 0.47 -13.51
CA PHE A 54 8.84 0.78 -12.09
C PHE A 54 10.27 1.18 -11.72
N THR A 55 10.37 2.18 -10.87
CA THR A 55 11.67 2.55 -10.30
C THR A 55 12.20 1.37 -9.48
N ALA A 56 13.41 0.92 -9.80
CA ALA A 56 14.10 -0.11 -9.03
C ALA A 56 14.46 0.39 -7.63
N LEU A 57 14.14 -0.41 -6.62
CA LEU A 57 14.38 -0.16 -5.19
C LEU A 57 14.92 -1.43 -4.53
N PRO A 58 16.20 -1.80 -4.77
CA PRO A 58 16.74 -3.11 -4.38
C PRO A 58 16.73 -3.36 -2.86
N ASP A 59 16.71 -2.30 -2.04
CA ASP A 59 16.64 -2.43 -0.58
C ASP A 59 15.23 -2.65 -0.04
N TYR A 60 14.23 -2.71 -0.92
CA TYR A 60 12.83 -2.79 -0.53
C TYR A 60 12.15 -4.03 -1.11
N GLU A 61 11.24 -4.56 -0.34
CA GLU A 61 10.20 -5.45 -0.80
C GLU A 61 8.94 -4.62 -1.08
N ARG A 62 8.22 -4.97 -2.13
CA ARG A 62 7.03 -4.23 -2.55
C ARG A 62 5.81 -5.13 -2.57
N LEU A 63 4.69 -4.60 -2.07
CA LEU A 63 3.37 -5.19 -2.21
C LEU A 63 2.53 -4.19 -3.02
N ILE A 64 2.03 -4.63 -4.15
CA ILE A 64 1.19 -3.80 -5.02
C ILE A 64 -0.21 -4.41 -5.15
N SER A 65 -1.18 -3.54 -5.24
CA SER A 65 -2.56 -3.84 -5.61
C SER A 65 -3.05 -2.77 -6.57
N THR A 66 -4.15 -2.98 -7.27
CA THR A 66 -4.87 -1.91 -7.92
C THR A 66 -6.15 -1.62 -7.14
N LEU A 67 -6.53 -0.34 -7.03
CA LEU A 67 -7.82 0.10 -6.52
C LEU A 67 -8.83 0.21 -7.65
N GLU A 68 -8.34 0.58 -8.84
CA GLU A 68 -9.12 0.72 -10.08
C GLU A 68 -8.26 0.27 -11.25
N GLY A 69 -8.87 -0.44 -12.19
CA GLY A 69 -8.20 -0.95 -13.38
C GLY A 69 -7.43 -2.25 -13.14
N THR A 70 -7.31 -3.04 -14.19
CA THR A 70 -6.51 -4.28 -14.23
C THR A 70 -5.22 -3.98 -15.00
N ILE A 71 -4.10 -4.47 -14.50
CA ILE A 71 -2.80 -4.34 -15.15
C ILE A 71 -2.16 -5.71 -15.35
N GLU A 72 -1.26 -5.78 -16.31
CA GLU A 72 -0.30 -6.88 -16.43
C GLU A 72 1.05 -6.41 -15.88
N LEU A 73 1.76 -7.27 -15.19
CA LEU A 73 3.10 -7.06 -14.68
C LEU A 73 4.04 -8.12 -15.25
N ASN A 74 5.28 -7.72 -15.48
CA ASN A 74 6.38 -8.61 -15.79
C ASN A 74 7.59 -8.23 -14.95
N HIS A 75 8.30 -9.22 -14.44
CA HIS A 75 9.52 -9.03 -13.67
C HIS A 75 10.69 -9.71 -14.40
N ASN A 76 11.77 -8.96 -14.60
CA ASN A 76 13.02 -9.46 -15.18
C ASN A 76 12.83 -10.17 -16.53
N GLY A 77 11.88 -9.72 -17.37
CA GLY A 77 11.57 -10.34 -18.65
C GLY A 77 10.90 -11.73 -18.55
N GLY A 78 10.39 -12.12 -17.36
CA GLY A 78 9.69 -13.38 -17.15
C GLY A 78 8.26 -13.40 -17.69
N GLU A 79 7.44 -14.29 -17.18
CA GLU A 79 6.04 -14.39 -17.58
C GLU A 79 5.22 -13.20 -17.07
N LYS A 80 4.23 -12.80 -17.86
CA LYS A 80 3.28 -11.78 -17.45
C LYS A 80 2.28 -12.34 -16.44
N LEU A 81 2.02 -11.60 -15.40
CA LEU A 81 0.94 -11.85 -14.47
C LEU A 81 -0.12 -10.75 -14.58
N THR A 82 -1.37 -11.11 -14.46
CA THR A 82 -2.50 -10.18 -14.39
C THR A 82 -2.81 -9.86 -12.95
N LEU A 83 -2.94 -8.58 -12.64
CA LEU A 83 -3.32 -8.09 -11.31
C LEU A 83 -4.67 -7.38 -11.42
N ASN A 84 -5.69 -7.95 -10.81
CA ASN A 84 -7.04 -7.38 -10.75
C ASN A 84 -7.19 -6.48 -9.52
N PRO A 85 -8.22 -5.61 -9.48
CA PRO A 85 -8.48 -4.76 -8.33
C PRO A 85 -8.58 -5.54 -7.01
N TYR A 86 -7.88 -5.02 -5.99
CA TYR A 86 -7.77 -5.57 -4.63
C TYR A 86 -7.01 -6.90 -4.50
N GLU A 87 -6.54 -7.51 -5.58
CA GLU A 87 -5.52 -8.56 -5.52
C GLU A 87 -4.18 -7.95 -5.10
N VAL A 88 -3.39 -8.70 -4.35
CA VAL A 88 -2.07 -8.23 -3.88
C VAL A 88 -0.98 -9.10 -4.45
N HIS A 89 -0.04 -8.46 -5.12
CA HIS A 89 1.17 -9.07 -5.61
C HIS A 89 2.39 -8.58 -4.84
N ARG A 90 3.26 -9.50 -4.42
CA ARG A 90 4.49 -9.22 -3.66
C ARG A 90 5.70 -9.54 -4.53
N PHE A 91 6.68 -8.63 -4.58
CA PHE A 91 7.86 -8.79 -5.42
C PHE A 91 9.06 -8.04 -4.84
N ASP A 92 10.24 -8.38 -5.33
CA ASP A 92 11.49 -7.69 -4.97
C ASP A 92 11.51 -6.30 -5.64
N GLY A 93 11.70 -5.25 -4.86
CA GLY A 93 11.76 -3.90 -5.41
C GLY A 93 12.98 -3.66 -6.30
N GLY A 94 13.97 -4.55 -6.30
CA GLY A 94 15.11 -4.53 -7.21
C GLY A 94 14.86 -5.18 -8.57
N ASP A 95 13.71 -5.87 -8.72
CA ASP A 95 13.35 -6.47 -10.01
C ASP A 95 13.13 -5.39 -11.06
N ASP A 96 13.59 -5.69 -12.30
CA ASP A 96 13.23 -4.93 -13.48
C ASP A 96 11.75 -5.20 -13.79
N THR A 97 10.89 -4.28 -13.39
CA THR A 97 9.44 -4.45 -13.44
C THR A 97 8.80 -3.53 -14.46
N HIS A 98 8.12 -4.13 -15.42
CA HIS A 98 7.32 -3.43 -16.43
C HIS A 98 5.84 -3.72 -16.24
N SER A 99 5.00 -2.71 -16.47
CA SER A 99 3.54 -2.82 -16.36
C SER A 99 2.84 -2.33 -17.61
N TRP A 100 1.73 -2.99 -17.95
CA TRP A 100 0.80 -2.59 -19.01
C TRP A 100 -0.59 -2.38 -18.42
N GLY A 101 -1.23 -1.30 -18.81
CA GLY A 101 -2.57 -0.94 -18.39
C GLY A 101 -2.61 0.33 -17.55
N ARG A 102 -3.76 1.00 -17.60
CA ARG A 102 -4.05 2.19 -16.80
C ARG A 102 -4.73 1.79 -15.52
N CYS A 103 -4.30 2.37 -14.42
CA CYS A 103 -4.85 2.02 -13.12
C CYS A 103 -4.72 3.15 -12.10
N ARG A 104 -5.35 2.95 -10.97
CA ARG A 104 -4.98 3.56 -9.70
C ARG A 104 -4.39 2.47 -8.82
N ASP A 105 -3.09 2.51 -8.60
CA ASP A 105 -2.40 1.53 -7.78
C ASP A 105 -2.46 1.86 -6.28
N PHE A 106 -2.06 0.88 -5.49
CA PHE A 106 -1.86 0.98 -4.05
C PHE A 106 -0.61 0.18 -3.69
N ASN A 107 0.41 0.83 -3.20
CA ASN A 107 1.75 0.28 -3.10
C ASN A 107 2.31 0.43 -1.69
N LEU A 108 2.68 -0.68 -1.08
CA LEU A 108 3.39 -0.74 0.19
C LEU A 108 4.83 -1.18 -0.06
N MET A 109 5.78 -0.35 0.35
CA MET A 109 7.20 -0.62 0.29
C MET A 109 7.72 -0.88 1.70
N LEU A 110 8.49 -1.95 1.88
CA LEU A 110 9.02 -2.40 3.17
C LEU A 110 10.53 -2.58 3.06
N ARG A 111 11.31 -1.95 3.94
CA ARG A 111 12.77 -2.08 3.92
C ARG A 111 13.17 -3.48 4.36
N LYS A 112 13.89 -4.19 3.49
CA LYS A 112 14.35 -5.55 3.72
C LYS A 112 15.21 -5.66 4.99
N GLY A 113 14.90 -6.65 5.82
CA GLY A 113 15.61 -6.91 7.07
C GLY A 113 15.41 -5.87 8.17
N LYS A 114 14.56 -4.84 7.95
CA LYS A 114 14.24 -3.80 8.94
C LYS A 114 12.76 -3.66 9.22
N CYS A 115 11.92 -4.00 8.26
CA CYS A 115 10.48 -3.89 8.38
C CYS A 115 9.81 -5.06 7.66
N GLU A 116 8.82 -5.64 8.28
CA GLU A 116 7.98 -6.68 7.71
C GLU A 116 6.52 -6.22 7.73
N GLY A 117 5.75 -6.69 6.76
CA GLY A 117 4.34 -6.35 6.68
C GLY A 117 3.57 -7.22 5.71
N LYS A 118 2.26 -7.09 5.77
CA LYS A 118 1.31 -7.76 4.87
C LYS A 118 0.30 -6.75 4.40
N MET A 119 -0.20 -6.94 3.20
CA MET A 119 -1.31 -6.19 2.64
C MET A 119 -2.37 -7.17 2.17
N ARG A 120 -3.63 -6.80 2.27
CA ARG A 120 -4.75 -7.54 1.72
C ARG A 120 -5.87 -6.60 1.32
N GLY A 121 -6.54 -6.90 0.24
CA GLY A 121 -7.80 -6.29 -0.13
C GLY A 121 -8.96 -6.98 0.58
N GLU A 122 -9.98 -6.20 0.95
CA GLU A 122 -11.19 -6.70 1.59
C GLU A 122 -12.40 -6.04 0.91
N HIS A 123 -13.42 -6.84 0.68
CA HIS A 123 -14.70 -6.35 0.21
C HIS A 123 -15.76 -6.63 1.28
N LEU A 124 -16.47 -5.59 1.67
CA LEU A 124 -17.57 -5.68 2.64
C LEU A 124 -18.88 -5.33 1.95
N ALA A 125 -19.88 -6.16 2.12
CA ALA A 125 -21.24 -5.83 1.74
C ALA A 125 -21.83 -4.74 2.66
N ALA A 126 -22.91 -4.12 2.24
CA ALA A 126 -23.59 -3.14 3.09
C ALA A 126 -23.99 -3.77 4.43
N LEU A 127 -23.65 -3.10 5.54
CA LEU A 127 -23.91 -3.54 6.92
C LEU A 127 -23.12 -4.81 7.35
N GLU A 128 -22.16 -5.25 6.56
CA GLU A 128 -21.28 -6.34 6.95
C GLU A 128 -20.27 -5.87 8.00
N HIS A 129 -20.00 -6.73 8.98
CA HIS A 129 -19.02 -6.50 10.03
C HIS A 129 -17.87 -7.49 9.89
N LYS A 130 -16.65 -6.99 9.95
CA LYS A 130 -15.45 -7.83 9.96
C LYS A 130 -14.55 -7.47 11.12
N THR A 131 -14.15 -8.48 11.88
CA THR A 131 -13.14 -8.31 12.93
C THR A 131 -11.75 -8.47 12.34
N VAL A 132 -10.92 -7.46 12.54
CA VAL A 132 -9.50 -7.49 12.18
C VAL A 132 -8.69 -7.60 13.46
N HIS A 133 -7.95 -8.69 13.60
CA HIS A 133 -6.99 -8.81 14.70
C HIS A 133 -5.73 -8.05 14.32
N GLY A 134 -5.40 -7.05 15.14
CA GLY A 134 -4.15 -6.30 15.00
C GLY A 134 -2.95 -7.22 15.21
N CYS A 135 -1.87 -6.97 14.47
CA CYS A 135 -0.56 -7.57 14.75
C CYS A 135 0.22 -6.72 15.77
N GLU A 136 1.31 -7.25 16.28
CA GLU A 136 2.29 -6.43 16.97
C GLU A 136 2.82 -5.38 15.98
N GLY A 137 2.76 -4.10 16.35
CA GLY A 137 3.18 -2.99 15.51
C GLY A 137 2.02 -2.12 15.02
N MET A 138 2.05 -1.73 13.76
CA MET A 138 1.10 -0.79 13.17
C MET A 138 0.13 -1.51 12.23
N THR A 139 -1.15 -1.19 12.35
CA THR A 139 -2.19 -1.57 11.38
C THR A 139 -2.70 -0.32 10.67
N LEU A 140 -2.66 -0.34 9.35
CA LEU A 140 -3.21 0.71 8.49
C LEU A 140 -4.46 0.19 7.82
N ILE A 141 -5.54 0.97 7.84
CA ILE A 141 -6.80 0.68 7.15
C ILE A 141 -7.05 1.82 6.15
N TYR A 142 -7.21 1.48 4.90
CA TYR A 142 -7.52 2.41 3.83
C TYR A 142 -8.88 2.05 3.22
N CYS A 143 -9.82 2.98 3.21
CA CYS A 143 -11.09 2.82 2.54
C CYS A 143 -10.94 3.24 1.07
N GLY A 144 -10.86 2.27 0.17
CA GLY A 144 -10.63 2.50 -1.27
C GLY A 144 -11.90 2.93 -2.00
N ALA A 145 -13.07 2.49 -1.52
CA ALA A 145 -14.37 2.85 -2.06
C ALA A 145 -15.46 2.75 -0.98
N GLY A 146 -16.50 3.56 -1.11
CA GLY A 146 -17.61 3.57 -0.15
C GLY A 146 -17.26 4.24 1.18
N GLU A 147 -17.84 3.73 2.25
CA GLU A 147 -17.65 4.22 3.62
C GLU A 147 -17.49 3.04 4.58
N VAL A 148 -16.58 3.18 5.54
CA VAL A 148 -16.33 2.18 6.56
C VAL A 148 -16.24 2.82 7.95
N HIS A 149 -16.92 2.25 8.92
CA HIS A 149 -16.78 2.61 10.32
C HIS A 149 -15.80 1.67 11.02
N VAL A 150 -14.72 2.21 11.57
CA VAL A 150 -13.70 1.44 12.29
C VAL A 150 -13.93 1.61 13.79
N ILE A 151 -14.22 0.50 14.47
CA ILE A 151 -14.37 0.45 15.92
C ILE A 151 -13.15 -0.28 16.49
N CYS A 152 -12.33 0.43 17.27
CA CYS A 152 -11.19 -0.17 17.96
C CYS A 152 -11.60 -0.65 19.34
N LEU A 153 -11.60 -1.97 19.54
CA LEU A 153 -11.87 -2.58 20.83
C LEU A 153 -10.57 -2.67 21.63
N LEU A 154 -10.43 -1.83 22.63
CA LEU A 154 -9.36 -1.93 23.61
C LEU A 154 -9.77 -2.96 24.67
N TYR A 155 -9.14 -4.12 24.69
CA TYR A 155 -9.25 -5.02 25.83
C TYR A 155 -8.45 -4.42 27.00
N THR A 156 -9.16 -3.81 27.95
CA THR A 156 -8.61 -3.65 29.29
C THR A 156 -8.83 -4.97 30.02
N SER A 157 -7.77 -5.75 30.23
CA SER A 157 -7.84 -6.88 31.16
C SER A 157 -8.32 -6.36 32.51
N PRO A 158 -9.35 -6.94 33.12
CA PRO A 158 -9.68 -6.59 34.50
C PRO A 158 -8.46 -6.92 35.35
N SER A 159 -7.96 -5.91 36.08
CA SER A 159 -6.89 -6.12 37.07
C SER A 159 -7.35 -7.19 38.06
N PRO A 160 -6.57 -8.25 38.33
CA PRO A 160 -6.92 -9.20 39.37
C PRO A 160 -6.93 -8.46 40.71
N ARG A 161 -8.03 -8.62 41.42
CA ARG A 161 -8.17 -8.13 42.81
C ARG A 161 -7.41 -9.04 43.76
#